data_cac13dc6cbd85d3470f7723527ef7540
#
_entry.id   cac13dc6cbd85d3470f7723527ef7540
#
_cell.length_a   1.000
_cell.length_b   1.000
_cell.length_c   1.000
_cell.angle_alpha   90.00
_cell.angle_beta   90.00
_cell.angle_gamma   90.00
#
_symmetry.space_group_name_H-M   'P 1'
#
loop_
_entity.id
_entity.type
_entity.pdbx_description
1 polymer ?
#
loop_
_entity_poly.entity_id
_entity_poly.type
_entity_poly.pdbx_seq_one_letter_code
_entity_poly.pdbx_strand_id
1 'polypeptide(L)' 'MEFNEKLQQLRIGKNLTQQQLAEQLYVSRTAISKWESGKGYPNIESLK' A
#
# COMPACT_ATOMS: atom_id res chain seq x y z
N MET A 1 12.49 7.04 5.41
CA MET A 1 11.71 6.83 4.20
C MET A 1 10.22 6.80 4.56
N GLU A 2 9.44 7.51 3.80
CA GLU A 2 8.02 7.56 4.09
C GLU A 2 7.33 6.25 3.77
N PHE A 3 6.22 6.01 4.44
CA PHE A 3 5.48 4.78 4.21
C PHE A 3 5.04 4.65 2.75
N ASN A 4 4.59 5.74 2.16
CA ASN A 4 4.12 5.67 0.78
C ASN A 4 5.24 5.28 -0.18
N GLU A 5 6.43 5.80 0.05
CA GLU A 5 7.56 5.46 -0.80
C GLU A 5 7.97 4.01 -0.58
N LYS A 6 7.96 3.57 0.66
CA LYS A 6 8.35 2.20 0.96
C LYS A 6 7.38 1.21 0.34
N LEU A 7 6.10 1.51 0.43
CA LEU A 7 5.10 0.63 -0.15
C LEU A 7 5.27 0.54 -1.66
N GLN A 8 5.49 1.67 -2.30
CA GLN A 8 5.66 1.68 -3.73
C GLN A 8 6.91 0.92 -4.15
N GLN A 9 8.00 1.10 -3.43
CA GLN A 9 9.22 0.39 -3.76
C GLN A 9 9.07 -1.11 -3.58
N LEU A 10 8.36 -1.51 -2.55
CA LEU A 10 8.10 -2.93 -2.34
C LEU A 10 7.31 -3.51 -3.49
N ARG A 11 6.29 -2.79 -3.93
CA ARG A 11 5.47 -3.24 -5.05
C ARG A 11 6.29 -3.36 -6.32
N ILE A 12 7.06 -2.33 -6.62
CA ILE A 12 7.85 -2.31 -7.83
C ILE A 12 8.92 -3.41 -7.79
N GLY A 13 9.53 -3.60 -6.62
CA GLY A 13 10.53 -4.61 -6.48
C GLY A 13 10.00 -6.02 -6.72
N LYS A 14 8.70 -6.21 -6.54
CA LYS A 14 8.08 -7.50 -6.80
C LYS A 14 7.39 -7.55 -8.16
N ASN A 15 7.53 -6.50 -8.95
CA ASN A 15 6.90 -6.43 -10.26
C ASN A 15 5.39 -6.56 -10.19
N LEU A 16 4.80 -5.92 -9.20
CA LEU A 16 3.36 -5.98 -9.00
C LEU A 16 2.71 -4.69 -9.43
N THR A 17 1.51 -4.80 -9.97
CA THR A 17 0.69 -3.61 -10.16
C THR A 17 -0.01 -3.28 -8.84
N GLN A 18 -0.64 -2.09 -8.79
CA GLN A 18 -1.40 -1.74 -7.61
C GLN A 18 -2.51 -2.76 -7.36
N GLN A 19 -3.16 -3.20 -8.42
CA GLN A 19 -4.20 -4.20 -8.29
C GLN A 19 -3.67 -5.49 -7.71
N GLN A 20 -2.52 -5.93 -8.20
CA GLN A 20 -1.95 -7.18 -7.71
C GLN A 20 -1.54 -7.08 -6.25
N LEU A 21 -0.95 -5.95 -5.87
CA LEU A 21 -0.58 -5.77 -4.48
C LEU A 21 -1.82 -5.75 -3.59
N ALA A 22 -2.87 -5.07 -4.05
CA ALA A 22 -4.09 -5.02 -3.27
C ALA A 22 -4.65 -6.42 -3.04
N GLU A 23 -4.58 -7.25 -4.06
CA GLU A 23 -5.08 -8.61 -3.92
C GLU A 23 -4.26 -9.40 -2.92
N GLN A 24 -2.97 -9.19 -2.91
CA GLN A 24 -2.12 -9.91 -1.98
C GLN A 24 -2.35 -9.47 -0.54
N LEU A 25 -2.69 -8.22 -0.35
CA LEU A 25 -2.93 -7.68 0.98
C LEU A 25 -4.40 -7.76 1.39
N TYR A 26 -5.25 -8.25 0.50
CA TYR A 26 -6.68 -8.36 0.78
C TYR A 26 -7.30 -6.99 1.06
N VAL A 27 -6.88 -6.00 0.27
CA VAL A 27 -7.43 -4.65 0.37
C VAL A 27 -7.85 -4.20 -1.02
N SER A 28 -8.54 -3.09 -1.10
CA SER A 28 -8.96 -2.58 -2.40
C SER A 28 -7.81 -1.86 -3.08
N ARG A 29 -7.87 -1.81 -4.42
CA ARG A 29 -6.87 -1.06 -5.16
C ARG A 29 -6.91 0.43 -4.78
N THR A 30 -8.09 0.92 -4.47
CA THR A 30 -8.22 2.31 -4.05
C THR A 30 -7.39 2.57 -2.79
N ALA A 31 -7.39 1.62 -1.87
CA ALA A 31 -6.58 1.77 -0.66
C ALA A 31 -5.11 1.86 -1.01
N ILE A 32 -4.64 0.99 -1.90
CA ILE A 32 -3.23 1.04 -2.30
C ILE A 32 -2.92 2.38 -2.95
N SER A 33 -3.79 2.85 -3.81
CA SER A 33 -3.56 4.12 -4.47
C SER A 33 -3.45 5.26 -3.47
N LYS A 34 -4.33 5.27 -2.46
CA LYS A 34 -4.26 6.30 -1.43
C LYS A 34 -2.97 6.21 -0.64
N TRP A 35 -2.59 5.00 -0.27
CA TRP A 35 -1.39 4.84 0.54
C TRP A 35 -0.15 5.27 -0.23
N GLU A 36 -0.07 4.92 -1.50
CA GLU A 36 1.10 5.26 -2.29
C GLU A 36 1.18 6.75 -2.60
N SER A 37 0.05 7.42 -2.59
CA SER A 37 0.04 8.86 -2.83
C SER A 37 0.32 9.67 -1.56
N GLY A 38 0.42 8.99 -0.43
CA GLY A 38 0.66 9.67 0.82
C GLY A 38 -0.57 10.27 1.47
N LYS A 39 -1.74 9.92 0.97
CA LYS A 39 -2.97 10.50 1.49
C LYS A 39 -3.65 9.64 2.54
N GLY A 40 -3.05 8.52 2.88
CA GLY A 40 -3.63 7.66 3.88
C GLY A 40 -2.68 6.57 4.30
N TYR A 41 -3.04 5.88 5.33
CA TYR A 41 -2.24 4.79 5.87
C TYR A 41 -3.15 3.66 6.25
N PRO A 42 -2.62 2.43 6.30
CA PRO A 42 -3.43 1.34 6.83
C PRO A 42 -3.90 1.66 8.22
N ASN A 43 -5.10 1.30 8.49
CA ASN A 43 -5.68 1.56 9.79
C ASN A 43 -5.25 0.47 10.75
N ILE A 44 -4.22 0.73 11.52
CA ILE A 44 -3.69 -0.26 12.46
C ILE A 44 -3.68 0.23 13.88
N GLU A 45 -4.38 1.29 14.15
CA GLU A 45 -4.39 1.79 15.52
C GLU A 45 -5.07 0.82 16.45
N SER A 46 -5.77 -0.13 15.94
CA SER A 46 -6.36 -1.13 16.82
C SER A 46 -5.31 -1.86 17.63
N LEU A 47 -4.08 -1.69 17.27
CA LEU A 47 -3.01 -2.32 18.00
C LEU A 47 -2.80 -1.75 19.36
N LYS A 48 -3.31 -0.58 19.58
CA LYS A 48 -3.07 0.06 20.84
C LYS A 48 -3.57 -0.62 21.99
#